data_27d520cafaedb0aa07e02690f56c59cf
#
_entry.id   27d520cafaedb0aa07e02690f56c59cf
#
_cell.length_a   1.000
_cell.length_b   1.000
_cell.length_c   1.000
_cell.angle_alpha   90.00
_cell.angle_beta   90.00
_cell.angle_gamma   90.00
#
_symmetry.space_group_name_H-M   'P 1'
#
loop_
_entity.id
_entity.type
_entity.pdbx_description
1 polymer ?
#
loop_
_entity_poly.entity_id
_entity_poly.type
_entity_poly.pdbx_seq_one_letter_code
_entity_poly.pdbx_strand_id
1 'polypeptide(L)'
;MSTRKDARLRRTAKTRARIRRAATSRLCVFRSPQHVYAQIIEPSGGRVLVSASTVEREVRDQMGYGGNVDAAAAVGKRLAEKAKDVGVRRVAFDRSGYKYHGRVKALADAAREGGLEF
;
A
#
# COMPACT_ATOMS: atom_id res chain seq x y z
N MET A 1 -25.99 1.45 14.42
CA MET A 1 -25.88 1.36 12.95
C MET A 1 -24.43 1.32 12.51
N SER A 2 -24.12 0.58 11.47
CA SER A 2 -22.77 0.53 10.90
C SER A 2 -22.48 1.79 10.12
N THR A 3 -21.29 2.35 10.33
CA THR A 3 -20.77 3.46 9.53
C THR A 3 -20.01 2.94 8.33
N ARG A 4 -19.63 3.83 7.39
CA ARG A 4 -18.74 3.48 6.28
C ARG A 4 -17.38 2.97 6.80
N LYS A 5 -16.89 3.59 7.88
CA LYS A 5 -15.64 3.17 8.52
C LYS A 5 -15.77 1.75 9.08
N ASP A 6 -16.88 1.44 9.75
CA ASP A 6 -17.12 0.11 10.32
C ASP A 6 -17.16 -0.96 9.22
N ALA A 7 -17.85 -0.66 8.11
CA ALA A 7 -17.90 -1.56 6.96
C ALA A 7 -16.52 -1.79 6.36
N ARG A 8 -15.71 -0.72 6.23
CA ARG A 8 -14.34 -0.81 5.74
C ARG A 8 -13.48 -1.67 6.65
N LEU A 9 -13.58 -1.48 7.97
CA LEU A 9 -12.80 -2.26 8.94
C LEU A 9 -13.16 -3.75 8.91
N ARG A 10 -14.44 -4.09 8.71
CA ARG A 10 -14.86 -5.48 8.55
C ARG A 10 -14.24 -6.13 7.31
N ARG A 11 -14.24 -5.41 6.16
CA ARG A 11 -13.60 -5.90 4.93
C ARG A 11 -12.10 -6.10 5.12
N THR A 12 -11.45 -5.17 5.80
CA THR A 12 -10.02 -5.24 6.12
C THR A 12 -9.70 -6.48 6.96
N ALA A 13 -10.47 -6.73 8.01
CA ALA A 13 -10.25 -7.88 8.89
C ALA A 13 -10.35 -9.20 8.13
N LYS A 14 -11.33 -9.31 7.24
CA LYS A 14 -11.54 -10.50 6.41
C LYS A 14 -10.36 -10.75 5.45
N THR A 15 -9.90 -9.71 4.78
CA THR A 15 -8.75 -9.76 3.87
C THR A 15 -7.49 -10.14 4.61
N ARG A 16 -7.22 -9.52 5.76
CA ARG A 16 -6.02 -9.77 6.56
C ARG A 16 -5.98 -11.20 7.11
N ALA A 17 -7.13 -11.75 7.51
CA ALA A 17 -7.21 -13.13 7.96
C ALA A 17 -6.83 -14.10 6.83
N ARG A 18 -7.29 -13.85 5.60
CA ARG A 18 -6.96 -14.66 4.44
C ARG A 18 -5.47 -14.60 4.11
N ILE A 19 -4.88 -13.41 4.10
CA ILE A 19 -3.46 -13.19 3.82
C ILE A 19 -2.59 -13.90 4.86
N ARG A 20 -2.98 -13.80 6.11
CA ARG A 20 -2.25 -14.43 7.22
C ARG A 20 -2.20 -15.95 7.06
N ARG A 21 -3.29 -16.56 6.62
CA ARG A 21 -3.33 -18.00 6.35
C ARG A 21 -2.44 -18.40 5.19
N ALA A 22 -2.25 -17.52 4.21
CA ALA A 22 -1.38 -17.77 3.07
C ALA A 22 0.11 -17.59 3.39
N ALA A 23 0.45 -17.05 4.58
CA ALA A 23 1.82 -16.79 5.02
C ALA A 23 2.65 -15.96 4.01
N THR A 24 2.01 -14.99 3.37
CA THR A 24 2.63 -14.11 2.38
C THR A 24 2.86 -12.71 2.96
N SER A 25 3.96 -12.05 2.59
CA SER A 25 4.16 -10.64 2.94
C SER A 25 3.00 -9.80 2.41
N ARG A 26 2.60 -8.79 3.17
CA ARG A 26 1.41 -8.01 2.90
C ARG A 26 1.77 -6.58 2.50
N LEU A 27 1.29 -6.14 1.34
CA LEU A 27 1.37 -4.74 0.94
C LEU A 27 0.11 -4.04 1.43
N CYS A 28 0.26 -3.14 2.41
CA CYS A 28 -0.83 -2.37 2.99
C CYS A 28 -0.81 -0.95 2.48
N VAL A 29 -1.99 -0.43 2.13
CA VAL A 29 -2.17 0.96 1.68
C VAL A 29 -3.05 1.69 2.68
N PHE A 30 -2.65 2.88 3.06
CA PHE A 30 -3.44 3.80 3.87
C PHE A 30 -3.48 5.15 3.18
N ARG A 31 -4.58 5.85 3.31
CA ARG A 31 -4.73 7.18 2.71
C ARG A 31 -5.41 8.16 3.65
N SER A 32 -5.01 9.42 3.55
CA SER A 32 -5.72 10.56 4.09
C SER A 32 -6.04 11.51 2.92
N PRO A 33 -6.80 12.61 3.13
CA PRO A 33 -7.06 13.55 2.04
C PRO A 33 -5.77 14.09 1.38
N GLN A 34 -4.70 14.28 2.16
CA GLN A 34 -3.47 14.94 1.69
C GLN A 34 -2.32 13.98 1.42
N HIS A 35 -2.39 12.73 1.86
CA HIS A 35 -1.26 11.80 1.78
C HIS A 35 -1.68 10.37 1.47
N VAL A 36 -0.74 9.61 0.94
CA VAL A 36 -0.86 8.17 0.71
C VAL A 36 0.35 7.48 1.32
N TYR A 37 0.11 6.35 1.97
CA TYR A 37 1.14 5.55 2.65
C TYR A 37 1.05 4.11 2.17
N ALA A 38 2.22 3.48 1.97
CA ALA A 38 2.29 2.06 1.64
C ALA A 38 3.38 1.39 2.45
N GLN A 39 3.10 0.16 2.92
CA GLN A 39 4.04 -0.63 3.71
C GLN A 39 3.99 -2.07 3.24
N ILE A 40 5.14 -2.73 3.24
CA ILE A 40 5.20 -4.18 3.08
C ILE A 40 5.55 -4.77 4.45
N ILE A 41 4.67 -5.61 4.96
CA ILE A 41 4.75 -6.18 6.30
C ILE A 41 5.05 -7.67 6.16
N GLU A 42 5.94 -8.20 7.01
CA GLU A 42 6.28 -9.62 6.99
C GLU A 42 5.06 -10.51 7.28
N PRO A 43 5.09 -11.80 6.87
CA PRO A 43 3.93 -12.69 7.03
C PRO A 43 3.38 -12.79 8.45
N SER A 44 4.24 -12.70 9.46
CA SER A 44 3.82 -12.73 10.87
C SER A 44 3.07 -11.48 11.29
N GLY A 45 3.20 -10.37 10.52
CA GLY A 45 2.59 -9.08 10.85
C GLY A 45 3.38 -8.27 11.88
N GLY A 46 4.51 -8.78 12.36
CA GLY A 46 5.28 -8.17 13.44
C GLY A 46 6.29 -7.12 13.02
N ARG A 47 6.63 -7.03 11.74
CA ARG A 47 7.67 -6.11 11.27
C ARG A 47 7.37 -5.56 9.88
N VAL A 48 7.61 -4.25 9.71
CA VAL A 48 7.55 -3.58 8.41
C VAL A 48 8.90 -3.77 7.71
N LEU A 49 8.87 -4.37 6.52
CA LEU A 49 10.07 -4.62 5.73
C LEU A 49 10.49 -3.39 4.93
N VAL A 50 9.54 -2.72 4.28
CA VAL A 50 9.77 -1.47 3.55
C VAL A 50 8.54 -0.59 3.66
N SER A 51 8.73 0.72 3.53
CA SER A 51 7.64 1.68 3.50
C SER A 51 7.95 2.81 2.53
N ALA A 52 6.90 3.40 1.98
CA ALA A 52 6.97 4.58 1.13
C ALA A 52 5.73 5.42 1.36
N SER A 53 5.85 6.74 1.26
CA SER A 53 4.72 7.64 1.43
C SER A 53 4.97 8.98 0.76
N THR A 54 3.88 9.73 0.56
CA THR A 54 3.96 11.11 0.06
C THR A 54 4.52 12.08 1.09
N VAL A 55 4.63 11.66 2.37
CA VAL A 55 5.25 12.46 3.42
C VAL A 55 6.77 12.47 3.30
N GLU A 56 7.37 11.48 2.65
CA GLU A 56 8.81 11.42 2.45
C GLU A 56 9.29 12.63 1.66
N ARG A 57 10.39 13.22 2.10
CA ARG A 57 10.95 14.44 1.50
C ARG A 57 11.17 14.31 0.00
N GLU A 58 11.72 13.18 -0.45
CA GLU A 58 12.03 12.96 -1.85
C GLU A 58 10.76 12.94 -2.72
N VAL A 59 9.67 12.36 -2.21
CA VAL A 59 8.39 12.34 -2.92
C VAL A 59 7.77 13.73 -2.91
N ARG A 60 7.81 14.42 -1.78
CA ARG A 60 7.28 15.79 -1.65
C ARG A 60 7.98 16.76 -2.59
N ASP A 61 9.30 16.66 -2.73
CA ASP A 61 10.09 17.53 -3.60
C ASP A 61 9.74 17.32 -5.08
N GLN A 62 9.40 16.08 -5.47
CA GLN A 62 9.02 15.76 -6.84
C GLN A 62 7.56 16.12 -7.15
N MET A 63 6.65 15.81 -6.23
CA MET A 63 5.22 15.81 -6.53
C MET A 63 4.47 17.02 -5.97
N GLY A 64 5.00 17.68 -4.95
CA GLY A 64 4.31 18.76 -4.27
C GLY A 64 3.12 18.26 -3.47
N TYR A 65 1.92 18.27 -4.08
CA TYR A 65 0.71 17.81 -3.39
C TYR A 65 0.63 16.27 -3.37
N GLY A 66 0.42 15.70 -2.19
CA GLY A 66 0.42 14.25 -1.98
C GLY A 66 -0.93 13.54 -2.11
N GLY A 67 -2.01 14.28 -2.30
CA GLY A 67 -3.37 13.74 -2.27
C GLY A 67 -3.97 13.42 -3.64
N ASN A 68 -3.16 13.26 -4.68
CA ASN A 68 -3.65 12.98 -6.03
C ASN A 68 -3.14 11.63 -6.56
N VAL A 69 -3.64 11.24 -7.73
CA VAL A 69 -3.31 9.97 -8.40
C VAL A 69 -1.82 9.89 -8.77
N ASP A 70 -1.25 10.99 -9.25
CA ASP A 70 0.16 11.02 -9.66
C ASP A 70 1.09 10.79 -8.45
N ALA A 71 0.77 11.39 -7.32
CA ALA A 71 1.53 11.19 -6.08
C ALA A 71 1.43 9.74 -5.60
N ALA A 72 0.25 9.13 -5.71
CA ALA A 72 0.06 7.73 -5.35
C ALA A 72 0.87 6.80 -6.26
N ALA A 73 0.92 7.09 -7.56
CA ALA A 73 1.74 6.33 -8.50
C ALA A 73 3.24 6.43 -8.14
N ALA A 74 3.70 7.63 -7.76
CA ALA A 74 5.09 7.83 -7.33
C ALA A 74 5.42 6.99 -6.09
N VAL A 75 4.50 6.90 -5.13
CA VAL A 75 4.66 6.07 -3.93
C VAL A 75 4.74 4.59 -4.30
N GLY A 76 3.89 4.11 -5.22
CA GLY A 76 3.92 2.72 -5.67
C GLY A 76 5.25 2.35 -6.33
N LYS A 77 5.74 3.22 -7.21
CA LYS A 77 7.03 3.04 -7.87
C LYS A 77 8.17 2.99 -6.85
N ARG A 78 8.18 3.92 -5.91
CA ARG A 78 9.21 3.98 -4.87
C ARG A 78 9.18 2.74 -3.97
N LEU A 79 8.00 2.27 -3.61
CA LEU A 79 7.85 1.06 -2.80
C LEU A 79 8.43 -0.15 -3.54
N ALA A 80 8.15 -0.29 -4.83
CA ALA A 80 8.67 -1.39 -5.64
C ALA A 80 10.20 -1.35 -5.72
N GLU A 81 10.79 -0.18 -5.87
CA GLU A 81 12.24 -0.02 -5.87
C GLU A 81 12.85 -0.46 -4.54
N LYS A 82 12.29 -0.03 -3.43
CA LYS A 82 12.74 -0.42 -2.08
C LYS A 82 12.57 -1.92 -1.84
N ALA A 83 11.49 -2.51 -2.35
CA ALA A 83 11.24 -3.94 -2.22
C ALA A 83 12.32 -4.76 -2.93
N LYS A 84 12.76 -4.33 -4.11
CA LYS A 84 13.86 -4.99 -4.83
C LYS A 84 15.13 -4.99 -4.01
N ASP A 85 15.43 -3.87 -3.35
CA ASP A 85 16.66 -3.74 -2.56
C ASP A 85 16.70 -4.72 -1.38
N VAL A 86 15.54 -5.10 -0.84
CA VAL A 86 15.46 -6.06 0.27
C VAL A 86 15.05 -7.47 -0.18
N GLY A 87 14.93 -7.68 -1.49
CA GLY A 87 14.63 -9.01 -2.03
C GLY A 87 13.18 -9.44 -1.95
N VAL A 88 12.25 -8.53 -1.73
CA VAL A 88 10.82 -8.83 -1.72
C VAL A 88 10.26 -8.69 -3.13
N ARG A 89 9.61 -9.74 -3.63
CA ARG A 89 9.08 -9.77 -4.99
C ARG A 89 7.57 -10.02 -5.00
N ARG A 90 7.11 -10.99 -4.22
CA ARG A 90 5.70 -11.38 -4.16
C ARG A 90 5.06 -10.88 -2.87
N VAL A 91 3.90 -10.25 -3.00
CA VAL A 91 3.13 -9.74 -1.86
C VAL A 91 1.65 -10.02 -2.08
N ALA A 92 0.89 -10.02 -0.99
CA ALA A 92 -0.56 -10.02 -1.05
C ALA A 92 -1.03 -8.58 -0.82
N PHE A 93 -1.92 -8.09 -1.68
CA PHE A 93 -2.39 -6.72 -1.60
C PHE A 93 -3.49 -6.56 -0.57
N ASP A 94 -3.26 -5.71 0.42
CA ASP A 94 -4.24 -5.31 1.43
C ASP A 94 -4.53 -3.82 1.28
N ARG A 95 -5.64 -3.50 0.66
CA ARG A 95 -6.06 -2.12 0.42
C ARG A 95 -6.75 -1.47 1.63
N SER A 96 -6.66 -2.07 2.81
CA SER A 96 -7.24 -1.58 4.07
C SER A 96 -8.74 -1.32 3.97
N GLY A 97 -9.45 -2.10 3.15
CA GLY A 97 -10.89 -1.98 2.92
C GLY A 97 -11.31 -0.80 2.04
N TYR A 98 -10.38 0.00 1.53
CA TYR A 98 -10.68 1.05 0.57
C TYR A 98 -11.07 0.44 -0.78
N LYS A 99 -11.87 1.17 -1.56
CA LYS A 99 -12.18 0.75 -2.93
C LYS A 99 -10.93 0.72 -3.79
N TYR A 100 -10.84 -0.27 -4.67
CA TYR A 100 -9.77 -0.36 -5.66
C TYR A 100 -10.05 0.63 -6.79
N HIS A 101 -9.76 1.91 -6.52
CA HIS A 101 -10.08 3.02 -7.39
C HIS A 101 -9.17 4.21 -7.08
N GLY A 102 -9.00 5.11 -8.05
CA GLY A 102 -8.27 6.35 -7.87
C GLY A 102 -6.84 6.14 -7.37
N ARG A 103 -6.50 6.76 -6.24
CA ARG A 103 -5.16 6.69 -5.66
C ARG A 103 -4.72 5.28 -5.30
N VAL A 104 -5.62 4.46 -4.76
CA VAL A 104 -5.31 3.07 -4.39
C VAL A 104 -4.93 2.27 -5.63
N LYS A 105 -5.72 2.39 -6.69
CA LYS A 105 -5.44 1.71 -7.97
C LYS A 105 -4.14 2.21 -8.60
N ALA A 106 -3.91 3.52 -8.61
CA ALA A 106 -2.70 4.10 -9.18
C ALA A 106 -1.43 3.62 -8.48
N LEU A 107 -1.46 3.54 -7.16
CA LEU A 107 -0.36 3.01 -6.36
C LEU A 107 -0.09 1.54 -6.70
N ALA A 108 -1.14 0.72 -6.74
CA ALA A 108 -1.03 -0.71 -7.04
C ALA A 108 -0.48 -0.95 -8.46
N ASP A 109 -1.00 -0.23 -9.45
CA ASP A 109 -0.55 -0.36 -10.83
C ASP A 109 0.93 0.01 -10.96
N ALA A 110 1.35 1.10 -10.33
CA ALA A 110 2.75 1.53 -10.36
C ALA A 110 3.68 0.54 -9.66
N ALA A 111 3.24 -0.04 -8.55
CA ALA A 111 4.00 -1.07 -7.84
C ALA A 111 4.18 -2.33 -8.70
N ARG A 112 3.16 -2.75 -9.41
CA ARG A 112 3.24 -3.88 -10.35
C ARG A 112 4.18 -3.59 -11.51
N GLU A 113 4.10 -2.41 -12.09
CA GLU A 113 5.02 -1.97 -13.15
C GLU A 113 6.47 -1.96 -12.67
N GLY A 114 6.68 -1.66 -11.40
CA GLY A 114 8.00 -1.65 -10.76
C GLY A 114 8.54 -3.02 -10.42
N GLY A 115 7.76 -4.09 -10.61
CA GLY A 115 8.22 -5.47 -10.44
C GLY A 115 7.60 -6.26 -9.30
N LEU A 116 6.74 -5.66 -8.48
CA LEU A 116 6.03 -6.41 -7.44
C LEU A 116 4.94 -7.29 -8.07
N GLU A 117 4.81 -8.50 -7.55
CA GLU A 117 3.84 -9.49 -8.02
C GLU A 117 2.69 -9.63 -7.01
N PHE A 118 1.50 -9.30 -7.46
CA PHE A 118 0.28 -9.51 -6.67
C PHE A 118 -0.96 -9.40 -7.55
#